data_16c6bca1ea1090320030344fdc19380f
#
_entry.id   16c6bca1ea1090320030344fdc19380f
#
_cell.length_a   1.000
_cell.length_b   1.000
_cell.length_c   1.000
_cell.angle_alpha   90.00
_cell.angle_beta   90.00
_cell.angle_gamma   90.00
#
_symmetry.space_group_name_H-M   'P 1'
#
loop_
_entity.id
_entity.type
_entity.pdbx_description
1 polymer ?
#
loop_
_entity_poly.entity_id
_entity_poly.type
_entity_poly.pdbx_seq_one_letter_code
_entity_poly.pdbx_strand_id
1 'polypeptide(L)'
;MSVTRPTQSYRQGVQQDPVVQRRRVVIPNSHGEKLVGILHETGSKQLVIVCHGFQSTKDRIPMVNLAAALEREGISAFRFDFSGNGESEGSFLYGNYRREAEDLRAIVQDFCAKGRVITAIIGHSKGGNAVLLYASKYNDISIVINISGRFNLKRGIEGRLGLGYLQRIKQNGFIDVRNKKGKLEYRVTQESLMDRLSTDIHAACHMICQDCRVLTIHGTKDKMVPAEDALEFDKFIPNHKLHIIEGADHEFTSHQDELASLVIQFIKANYQKDGPTSKRADGTIDSRM
;
A
#
# COMPACT_ATOMS: atom_id res chain seq x y z
N MET A 1 63.30 11.20 39.98
CA MET A 1 62.91 10.74 38.64
C MET A 1 61.46 10.46 38.70
N SER A 2 60.67 11.39 38.18
CA SER A 2 59.16 11.27 38.12
C SER A 2 58.74 10.84 36.70
N VAL A 3 58.11 9.72 36.60
CA VAL A 3 57.58 9.14 35.31
C VAL A 3 56.17 9.57 35.15
N THR A 4 55.91 10.50 34.24
CA THR A 4 54.56 10.89 33.78
C THR A 4 54.06 9.90 32.78
N ARG A 5 52.90 9.27 33.05
CA ARG A 5 52.12 8.43 32.09
C ARG A 5 51.31 9.31 31.13
N PRO A 6 51.22 8.97 29.85
CA PRO A 6 50.38 9.72 28.94
C PRO A 6 48.91 9.28 29.10
N THR A 7 48.03 10.25 29.24
CA THR A 7 46.57 10.10 29.19
C THR A 7 46.12 9.85 27.76
N GLN A 8 45.57 8.66 27.50
CA GLN A 8 44.83 8.35 26.24
C GLN A 8 43.49 9.08 26.22
N SER A 9 43.36 10.05 25.35
CA SER A 9 42.07 10.67 25.04
C SER A 9 41.21 9.73 24.17
N TYR A 10 40.13 9.19 24.72
CA TYR A 10 39.09 8.52 23.94
C TYR A 10 38.36 9.57 23.12
N ARG A 11 38.57 9.57 21.80
CA ARG A 11 37.68 10.26 20.87
C ARG A 11 36.35 9.52 20.86
N GLN A 12 35.33 10.11 21.47
CA GLN A 12 33.94 9.71 21.23
C GLN A 12 33.61 9.98 19.76
N GLY A 13 33.39 8.92 19.01
CA GLY A 13 32.86 9.03 17.66
C GLY A 13 31.48 9.69 17.71
N VAL A 14 31.36 10.87 17.16
CA VAL A 14 30.07 11.51 16.91
C VAL A 14 29.33 10.61 15.93
N GLN A 15 28.32 9.90 16.40
CA GLN A 15 27.36 9.17 15.58
C GLN A 15 26.59 10.25 14.80
N GLN A 16 26.93 10.44 13.53
CA GLN A 16 26.14 11.32 12.65
C GLN A 16 24.74 10.71 12.52
N ASP A 17 23.73 11.47 12.90
CA ASP A 17 22.35 11.11 12.61
C ASP A 17 22.21 10.81 11.11
N PRO A 18 21.50 9.73 10.72
CA PRO A 18 21.33 9.39 9.31
C PRO A 18 20.68 10.56 8.58
N VAL A 19 21.37 11.08 7.56
CA VAL A 19 20.85 12.17 6.73
C VAL A 19 19.63 11.65 5.98
N VAL A 20 18.45 11.96 6.49
CA VAL A 20 17.19 11.65 5.84
C VAL A 20 17.03 12.56 4.63
N GLN A 21 16.93 11.97 3.45
CA GLN A 21 16.73 12.69 2.20
C GLN A 21 15.40 12.29 1.54
N ARG A 22 14.53 13.28 1.32
CA ARG A 22 13.31 13.09 0.51
C ARG A 22 13.58 13.50 -0.92
N ARG A 23 13.34 12.61 -1.86
CA ARG A 23 13.56 12.88 -3.29
C ARG A 23 12.39 12.41 -4.14
N ARG A 24 12.09 13.19 -5.16
CA ARG A 24 11.13 12.83 -6.21
C ARG A 24 11.73 11.74 -7.09
N VAL A 25 10.98 10.66 -7.32
CA VAL A 25 11.39 9.54 -8.18
C VAL A 25 10.30 9.33 -9.23
N VAL A 26 10.71 9.00 -10.44
CA VAL A 26 9.82 8.70 -11.57
C VAL A 26 10.14 7.31 -12.08
N ILE A 27 9.12 6.46 -12.18
CA ILE A 27 9.25 5.06 -12.60
C ILE A 27 8.22 4.80 -13.71
N PRO A 28 8.63 4.29 -14.87
CA PRO A 28 7.69 3.92 -15.93
C PRO A 28 6.93 2.65 -15.54
N ASN A 29 5.62 2.60 -15.80
CA ASN A 29 4.84 1.39 -15.70
C ASN A 29 4.89 0.56 -17.01
N SER A 30 4.25 -0.60 -17.02
CA SER A 30 4.19 -1.49 -18.18
C SER A 30 3.45 -0.92 -19.40
N HIS A 31 2.74 0.18 -19.21
CA HIS A 31 2.02 0.91 -20.27
C HIS A 31 2.78 2.12 -20.80
N GLY A 32 4.02 2.34 -20.32
CA GLY A 32 4.85 3.48 -20.71
C GLY A 32 4.51 4.80 -20.01
N GLU A 33 3.59 4.78 -19.03
CA GLU A 33 3.22 5.96 -18.25
C GLU A 33 4.20 6.17 -17.09
N LYS A 34 4.52 7.40 -16.79
CA LYS A 34 5.42 7.77 -15.71
C LYS A 34 4.66 7.85 -14.39
N LEU A 35 5.00 6.97 -13.46
CA LEU A 35 4.54 7.02 -12.08
C LEU A 35 5.47 7.89 -11.26
N VAL A 36 4.90 8.82 -10.49
CA VAL A 36 5.65 9.81 -9.71
C VAL A 36 5.47 9.55 -8.23
N GLY A 37 6.58 9.49 -7.50
CA GLY A 37 6.56 9.28 -6.06
C GLY A 37 7.63 10.05 -5.31
N ILE A 38 7.54 10.03 -4.00
CA ILE A 38 8.52 10.58 -3.06
C ILE A 38 9.16 9.44 -2.29
N LEU A 39 10.45 9.30 -2.44
CA LEU A 39 11.28 8.37 -1.67
C LEU A 39 11.78 9.07 -0.41
N HIS A 40 11.44 8.52 0.74
CA HIS A 40 11.98 8.83 2.06
C HIS A 40 13.21 7.94 2.27
N GLU A 41 14.39 8.45 1.99
CA GLU A 41 15.65 7.70 2.00
C GLU A 41 16.31 7.76 3.37
N THR A 42 16.51 6.60 3.99
CA THR A 42 17.18 6.47 5.29
C THR A 42 18.52 5.75 5.21
N GLY A 43 18.96 5.35 4.01
CA GLY A 43 20.14 4.51 3.80
C GLY A 43 19.89 3.01 4.03
N SER A 44 18.72 2.62 4.53
CA SER A 44 18.33 1.21 4.67
C SER A 44 18.10 0.56 3.32
N LYS A 45 18.54 -0.69 3.13
CA LYS A 45 18.13 -1.51 1.97
C LYS A 45 16.65 -1.85 1.98
N GLN A 46 16.02 -1.86 3.15
CA GLN A 46 14.61 -2.11 3.33
C GLN A 46 13.78 -0.94 2.78
N LEU A 47 12.70 -1.27 2.09
CA LEU A 47 11.79 -0.29 1.54
C LEU A 47 10.35 -0.72 1.76
N VAL A 48 9.52 0.18 2.24
CA VAL A 48 8.07 0.02 2.34
C VAL A 48 7.41 0.89 1.28
N ILE A 49 6.48 0.32 0.51
CA ILE A 49 5.72 1.06 -0.50
C ILE A 49 4.35 1.42 0.06
N VAL A 50 3.92 2.67 -0.11
CA VAL A 50 2.65 3.21 0.42
C VAL A 50 1.77 3.69 -0.73
N CYS A 51 0.55 3.13 -0.81
CA CYS A 51 -0.41 3.30 -1.88
C CYS A 51 -1.63 4.09 -1.41
N HIS A 52 -2.02 5.13 -2.14
CA HIS A 52 -3.17 5.98 -1.84
C HIS A 52 -4.52 5.38 -2.28
N GLY A 53 -5.62 5.98 -1.85
CA GLY A 53 -6.99 5.58 -2.17
C GLY A 53 -7.57 6.25 -3.42
N PHE A 54 -8.90 6.08 -3.58
CA PHE A 54 -9.68 6.63 -4.69
C PHE A 54 -9.63 8.15 -4.73
N GLN A 55 -9.29 8.74 -5.89
CA GLN A 55 -9.14 10.20 -6.09
C GLN A 55 -8.24 10.87 -5.04
N SER A 56 -7.27 10.15 -4.53
CA SER A 56 -6.28 10.65 -3.59
C SER A 56 -4.91 10.81 -4.27
N THR A 57 -3.91 11.14 -3.51
CA THR A 57 -2.53 11.28 -3.99
C THR A 57 -1.55 10.84 -2.92
N LYS A 58 -0.29 10.66 -3.31
CA LYS A 58 0.84 10.42 -2.41
C LYS A 58 0.98 11.46 -1.29
N ASP A 59 0.43 12.67 -1.49
CA ASP A 59 0.59 13.83 -0.58
C ASP A 59 -0.58 14.01 0.41
N ARG A 60 -1.51 13.05 0.45
CA ARG A 60 -2.61 13.04 1.42
C ARG A 60 -2.30 12.17 2.62
N ILE A 61 -3.01 12.40 3.72
CA ILE A 61 -3.06 11.46 4.85
C ILE A 61 -3.89 10.21 4.43
N PRO A 62 -3.59 9.03 4.98
CA PRO A 62 -2.51 8.73 5.92
C PRO A 62 -1.13 8.51 5.28
N MET A 63 -0.98 8.57 3.95
CA MET A 63 0.26 8.22 3.21
C MET A 63 1.48 9.02 3.69
N VAL A 64 1.31 10.35 3.81
CA VAL A 64 2.41 11.24 4.26
C VAL A 64 2.86 10.89 5.66
N ASN A 65 1.90 10.68 6.58
CA ASN A 65 2.20 10.41 7.98
C ASN A 65 2.82 9.03 8.18
N LEU A 66 2.33 8.01 7.46
CA LEU A 66 2.92 6.66 7.48
C LEU A 66 4.36 6.67 6.96
N ALA A 67 4.62 7.33 5.82
CA ALA A 67 5.98 7.44 5.28
C ALA A 67 6.93 8.19 6.22
N ALA A 68 6.46 9.28 6.85
CA ALA A 68 7.25 10.02 7.84
C ALA A 68 7.49 9.22 9.13
N ALA A 69 6.53 8.39 9.55
CA ALA A 69 6.70 7.52 10.70
C ALA A 69 7.71 6.38 10.43
N LEU A 70 7.66 5.76 9.26
CA LEU A 70 8.65 4.76 8.82
C LEU A 70 10.05 5.37 8.74
N GLU A 71 10.17 6.58 8.19
CA GLU A 71 11.41 7.36 8.11
C GLU A 71 12.03 7.56 9.49
N ARG A 72 11.25 7.96 10.51
CA ARG A 72 11.72 8.10 11.91
C ARG A 72 12.25 6.81 12.52
N GLU A 73 11.74 5.67 12.06
CA GLU A 73 12.17 4.33 12.50
C GLU A 73 13.35 3.76 11.69
N GLY A 74 13.96 4.59 10.82
CA GLY A 74 15.08 4.18 9.98
C GLY A 74 14.67 3.25 8.82
N ILE A 75 13.38 3.16 8.49
CA ILE A 75 12.86 2.35 7.39
C ILE A 75 12.59 3.27 6.21
N SER A 76 13.22 3.02 5.07
CA SER A 76 12.94 3.79 3.86
C SER A 76 11.50 3.53 3.39
N ALA A 77 10.83 4.58 2.91
CA ALA A 77 9.46 4.49 2.42
C ALA A 77 9.31 5.17 1.06
N PHE A 78 8.49 4.59 0.20
CA PHE A 78 8.13 5.18 -1.08
C PHE A 78 6.62 5.33 -1.18
N ARG A 79 6.14 6.57 -1.24
CA ARG A 79 4.74 6.90 -1.51
C ARG A 79 4.64 7.48 -2.93
N PHE A 80 3.68 7.01 -3.72
CA PHE A 80 3.58 7.37 -5.13
C PHE A 80 2.12 7.58 -5.55
N ASP A 81 1.93 8.24 -6.67
CA ASP A 81 0.63 8.39 -7.32
C ASP A 81 0.42 7.24 -8.32
N PHE A 82 -0.71 6.55 -8.24
CA PHE A 82 -1.14 5.62 -9.28
C PHE A 82 -1.38 6.34 -10.60
N SER A 83 -1.32 5.63 -11.70
CA SER A 83 -1.62 6.17 -13.04
C SER A 83 -2.96 6.91 -13.07
N GLY A 84 -2.97 8.10 -13.71
CA GLY A 84 -4.13 8.98 -13.76
C GLY A 84 -4.46 9.73 -12.48
N ASN A 85 -3.57 9.71 -11.47
CA ASN A 85 -3.73 10.46 -10.22
C ASN A 85 -2.51 11.35 -9.97
N GLY A 86 -2.72 12.44 -9.24
CA GLY A 86 -1.67 13.35 -8.79
C GLY A 86 -0.76 13.84 -9.91
N GLU A 87 0.54 13.56 -9.80
CA GLU A 87 1.56 13.93 -10.80
C GLU A 87 1.87 12.79 -11.79
N SER A 88 1.28 11.60 -11.63
CA SER A 88 1.50 10.47 -12.52
C SER A 88 0.76 10.65 -13.85
N GLU A 89 1.37 10.17 -14.93
CA GLU A 89 0.75 10.16 -16.25
C GLU A 89 -0.45 9.17 -16.30
N GLY A 90 -1.20 9.21 -17.40
CA GLY A 90 -2.38 8.40 -17.62
C GLY A 90 -3.68 9.14 -17.33
N SER A 91 -4.79 8.42 -17.38
CA SER A 91 -6.13 8.96 -17.15
C SER A 91 -6.77 8.30 -15.93
N PHE A 92 -7.40 9.12 -15.09
CA PHE A 92 -8.17 8.60 -13.96
C PHE A 92 -9.34 7.74 -14.44
N LEU A 93 -9.45 6.52 -13.89
CA LEU A 93 -10.54 5.58 -14.16
C LEU A 93 -11.22 5.15 -12.86
N TYR A 94 -12.55 5.05 -12.90
CA TYR A 94 -13.37 4.72 -11.72
C TYR A 94 -13.10 3.31 -11.16
N GLY A 95 -12.90 2.33 -12.01
CA GLY A 95 -12.45 0.98 -11.67
C GLY A 95 -10.93 0.93 -11.48
N ASN A 96 -10.24 0.30 -12.42
CA ASN A 96 -8.78 0.30 -12.55
C ASN A 96 -8.02 -0.43 -11.43
N TYR A 97 -8.69 -1.32 -10.70
CA TYR A 97 -8.09 -2.02 -9.54
C TYR A 97 -6.92 -2.92 -9.95
N ARG A 98 -7.08 -3.68 -11.03
CA ARG A 98 -6.03 -4.59 -11.54
C ARG A 98 -4.84 -3.81 -12.08
N ARG A 99 -5.10 -2.70 -12.77
CA ARG A 99 -4.05 -1.84 -13.31
C ARG A 99 -3.25 -1.13 -12.20
N GLU A 100 -3.92 -0.72 -11.11
CA GLU A 100 -3.22 -0.19 -9.94
C GLU A 100 -2.31 -1.24 -9.28
N ALA A 101 -2.71 -2.50 -9.26
CA ALA A 101 -1.83 -3.59 -8.84
C ALA A 101 -0.65 -3.80 -9.82
N GLU A 102 -0.82 -3.54 -11.12
CA GLU A 102 0.26 -3.57 -12.12
C GLU A 102 1.19 -2.35 -12.01
N ASP A 103 0.67 -1.16 -11.71
CA ASP A 103 1.49 0.00 -11.36
C ASP A 103 2.39 -0.30 -10.15
N LEU A 104 1.80 -0.87 -9.09
CA LEU A 104 2.56 -1.32 -7.92
C LEU A 104 3.62 -2.37 -8.30
N ARG A 105 3.32 -3.28 -9.24
CA ARG A 105 4.29 -4.26 -9.76
C ARG A 105 5.50 -3.57 -10.40
N ALA A 106 5.28 -2.57 -11.23
CA ALA A 106 6.36 -1.81 -11.85
C ALA A 106 7.26 -1.12 -10.81
N ILE A 107 6.65 -0.53 -9.77
CA ILE A 107 7.39 0.08 -8.64
C ILE A 107 8.24 -0.97 -7.90
N VAL A 108 7.66 -2.12 -7.55
CA VAL A 108 8.37 -3.21 -6.86
C VAL A 108 9.55 -3.69 -7.68
N GLN A 109 9.34 -3.96 -8.97
CA GLN A 109 10.39 -4.44 -9.88
C GLN A 109 11.52 -3.44 -10.05
N ASP A 110 11.23 -2.15 -10.20
CA ASP A 110 12.23 -1.09 -10.34
C ASP A 110 13.13 -0.99 -9.11
N PHE A 111 12.53 -0.99 -7.92
CA PHE A 111 13.31 -0.94 -6.68
C PHE A 111 14.08 -2.23 -6.41
N CYS A 112 13.53 -3.40 -6.71
CA CYS A 112 14.26 -4.66 -6.60
C CYS A 112 15.46 -4.70 -7.56
N ALA A 113 15.31 -4.23 -8.80
CA ALA A 113 16.42 -4.12 -9.76
C ALA A 113 17.54 -3.17 -9.28
N LYS A 114 17.20 -2.19 -8.44
CA LYS A 114 18.15 -1.28 -7.77
C LYS A 114 18.72 -1.84 -6.46
N GLY A 115 18.51 -3.13 -6.18
CA GLY A 115 19.04 -3.82 -5.00
C GLY A 115 18.32 -3.50 -3.67
N ARG A 116 17.08 -2.96 -3.74
CA ARG A 116 16.24 -2.76 -2.55
C ARG A 116 15.48 -4.04 -2.19
N VAL A 117 15.19 -4.20 -0.92
CA VAL A 117 14.35 -5.26 -0.40
C VAL A 117 13.00 -4.68 -0.01
N ILE A 118 11.95 -5.07 -0.72
CA ILE A 118 10.60 -4.61 -0.40
C ILE A 118 10.11 -5.38 0.81
N THR A 119 10.09 -4.72 1.96
CA THR A 119 9.72 -5.31 3.25
C THR A 119 8.21 -5.45 3.40
N ALA A 120 7.48 -4.43 2.96
CA ALA A 120 6.02 -4.42 3.03
C ALA A 120 5.41 -3.53 1.96
N ILE A 121 4.16 -3.81 1.61
CA ILE A 121 3.29 -2.92 0.85
C ILE A 121 2.08 -2.52 1.69
N ILE A 122 1.78 -1.22 1.72
CA ILE A 122 0.69 -0.63 2.50
C ILE A 122 -0.27 0.04 1.53
N GLY A 123 -1.57 -0.18 1.69
CA GLY A 123 -2.57 0.50 0.89
C GLY A 123 -3.73 1.03 1.72
N HIS A 124 -4.14 2.27 1.44
CA HIS A 124 -5.31 2.89 2.05
C HIS A 124 -6.51 2.84 1.09
N SER A 125 -7.69 2.47 1.59
CA SER A 125 -8.96 2.47 0.86
C SER A 125 -8.87 1.65 -0.45
N LYS A 126 -9.02 2.24 -1.63
CA LYS A 126 -8.80 1.58 -2.92
C LYS A 126 -7.38 1.03 -3.06
N GLY A 127 -6.36 1.74 -2.52
CA GLY A 127 -4.99 1.24 -2.44
C GLY A 127 -4.87 -0.02 -1.58
N GLY A 128 -5.72 -0.17 -0.53
CA GLY A 128 -5.84 -1.41 0.25
C GLY A 128 -6.29 -2.59 -0.62
N ASN A 129 -7.24 -2.37 -1.52
CA ASN A 129 -7.61 -3.37 -2.50
C ASN A 129 -6.49 -3.68 -3.50
N ALA A 130 -5.75 -2.65 -3.95
CA ALA A 130 -4.65 -2.84 -4.89
C ALA A 130 -3.52 -3.71 -4.30
N VAL A 131 -3.14 -3.51 -3.02
CA VAL A 131 -2.11 -4.34 -2.37
C VAL A 131 -2.56 -5.77 -2.14
N LEU A 132 -3.86 -6.01 -1.85
CA LEU A 132 -4.41 -7.37 -1.74
C LEU A 132 -4.44 -8.08 -3.10
N LEU A 133 -4.86 -7.38 -4.17
CA LEU A 133 -4.80 -7.90 -5.55
C LEU A 133 -3.36 -8.18 -5.99
N TYR A 134 -2.41 -7.33 -5.61
CA TYR A 134 -1.00 -7.57 -5.83
C TYR A 134 -0.55 -8.87 -5.17
N ALA A 135 -0.81 -9.03 -3.87
CA ALA A 135 -0.40 -10.20 -3.10
C ALA A 135 -1.02 -11.49 -3.65
N SER A 136 -2.29 -11.44 -4.09
CA SER A 136 -2.97 -12.61 -4.67
C SER A 136 -2.38 -13.06 -6.01
N LYS A 137 -1.71 -12.15 -6.75
CA LYS A 137 -1.20 -12.41 -8.09
C LYS A 137 0.29 -12.77 -8.12
N TYR A 138 1.12 -12.12 -7.28
CA TYR A 138 2.58 -12.14 -7.47
C TYR A 138 3.35 -12.92 -6.39
N ASN A 139 2.79 -13.14 -5.20
CA ASN A 139 3.36 -13.96 -4.12
C ASN A 139 4.85 -13.68 -3.78
N ASP A 140 5.32 -12.45 -3.97
CA ASP A 140 6.72 -12.06 -3.79
C ASP A 140 6.92 -11.04 -2.64
N ILE A 141 5.84 -10.70 -1.92
CA ILE A 141 5.85 -9.81 -0.76
C ILE A 141 5.32 -10.59 0.45
N SER A 142 6.08 -10.56 1.54
CA SER A 142 5.74 -11.29 2.77
C SER A 142 4.87 -10.52 3.76
N ILE A 143 4.77 -9.19 3.63
CA ILE A 143 3.99 -8.33 4.54
C ILE A 143 3.10 -7.39 3.74
N VAL A 144 1.79 -7.49 3.96
CA VAL A 144 0.77 -6.65 3.31
C VAL A 144 -0.10 -5.97 4.36
N ILE A 145 -0.32 -4.67 4.21
CA ILE A 145 -1.15 -3.91 5.14
C ILE A 145 -2.29 -3.24 4.37
N ASN A 146 -3.50 -3.66 4.68
CA ASN A 146 -4.75 -3.14 4.14
C ASN A 146 -5.39 -2.18 5.15
N ILE A 147 -5.50 -0.90 4.82
CA ILE A 147 -6.10 0.12 5.67
C ILE A 147 -7.42 0.56 5.03
N SER A 148 -8.54 0.34 5.69
CA SER A 148 -9.89 0.72 5.24
C SER A 148 -10.25 0.25 3.82
N GLY A 149 -9.70 -0.89 3.37
CA GLY A 149 -10.04 -1.48 2.07
C GLY A 149 -11.49 -1.97 2.04
N ARG A 150 -12.08 -2.01 0.85
CA ARG A 150 -13.46 -2.47 0.65
C ARG A 150 -13.50 -3.93 0.22
N PHE A 151 -14.20 -4.77 0.97
CA PHE A 151 -14.35 -6.19 0.62
C PHE A 151 -15.31 -6.38 -0.57
N ASN A 152 -16.49 -5.78 -0.50
CA ASN A 152 -17.49 -5.91 -1.56
C ASN A 152 -17.51 -4.66 -2.46
N LEU A 153 -16.84 -4.71 -3.61
CA LEU A 153 -16.73 -3.58 -4.53
C LEU A 153 -18.06 -3.19 -5.20
N LYS A 154 -19.08 -4.03 -5.13
CA LYS A 154 -20.42 -3.72 -5.65
C LYS A 154 -21.19 -2.77 -4.73
N ARG A 155 -20.78 -2.64 -3.46
CA ARG A 155 -21.39 -1.71 -2.49
C ARG A 155 -20.97 -0.26 -2.73
N GLY A 156 -21.83 0.68 -2.37
CA GLY A 156 -21.55 2.12 -2.38
C GLY A 156 -21.54 2.77 -3.77
N ILE A 157 -21.85 2.04 -4.83
CA ILE A 157 -21.90 2.59 -6.19
C ILE A 157 -23.09 3.52 -6.36
N GLU A 158 -24.29 3.12 -5.90
CA GLU A 158 -25.51 3.93 -6.00
C GLU A 158 -25.40 5.27 -5.26
N GLY A 159 -24.73 5.30 -4.12
CA GLY A 159 -24.48 6.53 -3.39
C GLY A 159 -23.64 7.56 -4.17
N ARG A 160 -22.81 7.10 -5.10
CA ARG A 160 -21.98 7.96 -5.96
C ARG A 160 -22.60 8.24 -7.33
N LEU A 161 -23.17 7.22 -7.96
CA LEU A 161 -23.67 7.31 -9.33
C LEU A 161 -25.18 7.54 -9.40
N GLY A 162 -25.89 7.43 -8.28
CA GLY A 162 -27.34 7.53 -8.18
C GLY A 162 -28.07 6.26 -8.60
N LEU A 163 -29.35 6.19 -8.26
CA LEU A 163 -30.24 5.07 -8.61
C LEU A 163 -30.28 4.84 -10.12
N GLY A 164 -30.40 3.58 -10.54
CA GLY A 164 -30.49 3.22 -11.95
C GLY A 164 -29.22 3.46 -12.76
N TYR A 165 -28.06 3.57 -12.11
CA TYR A 165 -26.78 3.84 -12.77
C TYR A 165 -26.44 2.81 -13.87
N LEU A 166 -26.79 1.54 -13.70
CA LEU A 166 -26.56 0.49 -14.72
C LEU A 166 -27.33 0.76 -16.01
N GLN A 167 -28.59 1.20 -15.91
CA GLN A 167 -29.39 1.52 -17.07
C GLN A 167 -28.88 2.77 -17.77
N ARG A 168 -28.56 3.83 -17.00
CA ARG A 168 -28.05 5.10 -17.55
C ARG A 168 -26.70 4.91 -18.25
N ILE A 169 -25.77 4.15 -17.66
CA ILE A 169 -24.46 3.93 -18.28
C ILE A 169 -24.55 3.07 -19.53
N LYS A 170 -25.48 2.08 -19.54
CA LYS A 170 -25.75 1.27 -20.74
C LYS A 170 -26.32 2.09 -21.89
N GLN A 171 -27.19 3.08 -21.58
CA GLN A 171 -27.77 3.95 -22.59
C GLN A 171 -26.80 5.00 -23.13
N ASN A 172 -26.00 5.61 -22.25
CA ASN A 172 -25.17 6.78 -22.57
C ASN A 172 -23.68 6.44 -22.76
N GLY A 173 -23.23 5.23 -22.39
CA GLY A 173 -21.83 4.82 -22.40
C GLY A 173 -21.02 5.33 -21.19
N PHE A 174 -21.49 6.37 -20.51
CA PHE A 174 -20.81 6.98 -19.36
C PHE A 174 -21.79 7.68 -18.41
N ILE A 175 -21.26 8.01 -17.21
CA ILE A 175 -21.90 8.88 -16.21
C ILE A 175 -20.87 9.92 -15.76
N ASP A 176 -21.23 11.19 -15.87
CA ASP A 176 -20.42 12.30 -15.31
C ASP A 176 -20.77 12.53 -13.85
N VAL A 177 -19.80 12.41 -12.98
CA VAL A 177 -19.92 12.76 -11.56
C VAL A 177 -19.52 14.22 -11.38
N ARG A 178 -20.42 15.00 -10.77
CA ARG A 178 -20.25 16.43 -10.58
C ARG A 178 -20.29 16.78 -9.09
N ASN A 179 -19.51 17.76 -8.68
CA ASN A 179 -19.56 18.27 -7.31
C ASN A 179 -20.83 19.12 -7.08
N LYS A 180 -21.02 19.56 -5.83
CA LYS A 180 -22.18 20.39 -5.43
C LYS A 180 -22.30 21.72 -6.20
N LYS A 181 -21.22 22.18 -6.84
CA LYS A 181 -21.20 23.40 -7.70
C LYS A 181 -21.43 23.07 -9.18
N GLY A 182 -21.78 21.81 -9.52
CA GLY A 182 -22.02 21.37 -10.90
C GLY A 182 -20.75 21.15 -11.74
N LYS A 183 -19.55 21.35 -11.18
CA LYS A 183 -18.28 21.11 -11.88
C LYS A 183 -18.04 19.62 -12.00
N LEU A 184 -17.61 19.18 -13.20
CA LEU A 184 -17.20 17.80 -13.45
C LEU A 184 -16.02 17.45 -12.55
N GLU A 185 -16.16 16.37 -11.78
CA GLU A 185 -15.06 15.78 -10.99
C GLU A 185 -14.39 14.65 -11.77
N TYR A 186 -15.19 13.73 -12.30
CA TYR A 186 -14.68 12.64 -13.13
C TYR A 186 -15.83 12.01 -13.94
N ARG A 187 -15.43 11.28 -14.98
CA ARG A 187 -16.33 10.47 -15.80
C ARG A 187 -16.18 8.98 -15.45
N VAL A 188 -17.30 8.30 -15.32
CA VAL A 188 -17.35 6.85 -15.20
C VAL A 188 -17.80 6.28 -16.53
N THR A 189 -16.90 5.60 -17.24
CA THR A 189 -17.24 4.88 -18.47
C THR A 189 -17.84 3.52 -18.13
N GLN A 190 -18.60 2.95 -19.06
CA GLN A 190 -19.13 1.59 -18.90
C GLN A 190 -18.00 0.59 -18.63
N GLU A 191 -16.88 0.70 -19.35
CA GLU A 191 -15.71 -0.15 -19.19
C GLU A 191 -15.14 -0.05 -17.77
N SER A 192 -14.90 1.17 -17.27
CA SER A 192 -14.32 1.38 -15.92
C SER A 192 -15.27 0.94 -14.80
N LEU A 193 -16.58 1.02 -15.01
CA LEU A 193 -17.57 0.45 -14.08
C LEU A 193 -17.53 -1.07 -14.09
N MET A 194 -17.46 -1.68 -15.28
CA MET A 194 -17.42 -3.14 -15.42
C MET A 194 -16.13 -3.72 -14.85
N ASP A 195 -14.97 -3.04 -15.00
CA ASP A 195 -13.72 -3.42 -14.31
C ASP A 195 -13.94 -3.51 -12.79
N ARG A 196 -14.54 -2.47 -12.18
CA ARG A 196 -14.87 -2.49 -10.74
C ARG A 196 -15.81 -3.64 -10.38
N LEU A 197 -16.87 -3.86 -11.15
CA LEU A 197 -17.89 -4.88 -10.86
C LEU A 197 -17.38 -6.31 -11.04
N SER A 198 -16.42 -6.53 -11.94
CA SER A 198 -15.79 -7.82 -12.22
C SER A 198 -14.57 -8.12 -11.36
N THR A 199 -14.07 -7.13 -10.58
CA THR A 199 -12.96 -7.36 -9.66
C THR A 199 -13.48 -8.07 -8.41
N ASP A 200 -13.03 -9.31 -8.23
CA ASP A 200 -13.44 -10.18 -7.14
C ASP A 200 -12.38 -10.18 -6.03
N ILE A 201 -12.64 -9.40 -4.98
CA ILE A 201 -11.75 -9.31 -3.81
C ILE A 201 -11.83 -10.56 -2.95
N HIS A 202 -12.99 -11.22 -2.88
CA HIS A 202 -13.13 -12.48 -2.14
C HIS A 202 -12.23 -13.56 -2.75
N ALA A 203 -12.28 -13.75 -4.08
CA ALA A 203 -11.38 -14.68 -4.76
C ALA A 203 -9.90 -14.31 -4.55
N ALA A 204 -9.56 -13.02 -4.61
CA ALA A 204 -8.20 -12.56 -4.35
C ALA A 204 -7.71 -12.92 -2.94
N CYS A 205 -8.54 -12.77 -1.90
CA CYS A 205 -8.20 -13.13 -0.52
C CYS A 205 -7.80 -14.60 -0.39
N HIS A 206 -8.50 -15.51 -1.04
CA HIS A 206 -8.18 -16.95 -1.01
C HIS A 206 -6.86 -17.30 -1.74
N MET A 207 -6.44 -16.47 -2.69
CA MET A 207 -5.22 -16.69 -3.48
C MET A 207 -3.96 -16.13 -2.82
N ILE A 208 -4.08 -15.39 -1.73
CA ILE A 208 -2.92 -14.88 -0.98
C ILE A 208 -2.21 -16.06 -0.33
N CYS A 209 -0.88 -16.15 -0.55
CA CYS A 209 -0.05 -17.21 0.00
C CYS A 209 -0.12 -17.25 1.54
N GLN A 210 -0.11 -18.45 2.13
CA GLN A 210 -0.10 -18.62 3.59
C GLN A 210 1.14 -18.02 4.26
N ASP A 211 2.25 -17.90 3.54
CA ASP A 211 3.47 -17.26 4.04
C ASP A 211 3.38 -15.72 4.05
N CYS A 212 2.42 -15.15 3.32
CA CYS A 212 2.16 -13.71 3.32
C CYS A 212 1.36 -13.32 4.56
N ARG A 213 1.91 -12.41 5.37
CA ARG A 213 1.27 -11.91 6.60
C ARG A 213 0.50 -10.65 6.27
N VAL A 214 -0.80 -10.68 6.47
CA VAL A 214 -1.69 -9.57 6.16
C VAL A 214 -2.22 -8.94 7.44
N LEU A 215 -2.14 -7.62 7.52
CA LEU A 215 -2.80 -6.83 8.55
C LEU A 215 -3.92 -6.01 7.92
N THR A 216 -5.14 -6.12 8.44
CA THR A 216 -6.21 -5.16 8.13
C THR A 216 -6.43 -4.23 9.32
N ILE A 217 -6.41 -2.91 9.06
CA ILE A 217 -6.75 -1.88 10.05
C ILE A 217 -7.98 -1.12 9.55
N HIS A 218 -8.98 -0.92 10.42
CA HIS A 218 -10.21 -0.24 10.07
C HIS A 218 -10.73 0.61 11.23
N GLY A 219 -11.41 1.71 10.92
CA GLY A 219 -12.00 2.59 11.94
C GLY A 219 -13.50 2.33 12.13
N THR A 220 -13.99 2.36 13.39
CA THR A 220 -15.42 2.14 13.69
C THR A 220 -16.34 3.25 13.20
N LYS A 221 -15.81 4.46 12.94
CA LYS A 221 -16.56 5.61 12.41
C LYS A 221 -16.33 5.86 10.92
N ASP A 222 -15.81 4.88 10.20
CA ASP A 222 -15.65 4.96 8.75
C ASP A 222 -17.02 5.01 8.06
N LYS A 223 -17.33 6.16 7.46
CA LYS A 223 -18.59 6.41 6.73
C LYS A 223 -18.49 6.08 5.23
N MET A 224 -17.28 5.78 4.75
CA MET A 224 -17.01 5.49 3.33
C MET A 224 -17.03 3.99 3.07
N VAL A 225 -16.36 3.22 3.92
CA VAL A 225 -16.28 1.77 3.88
C VAL A 225 -16.70 1.25 5.26
N PRO A 226 -17.77 0.45 5.36
CA PRO A 226 -18.23 -0.05 6.65
C PRO A 226 -17.19 -0.98 7.28
N ALA A 227 -17.05 -0.92 8.62
CA ALA A 227 -16.07 -1.72 9.36
C ALA A 227 -16.32 -3.24 9.23
N GLU A 228 -17.53 -3.64 8.88
CA GLU A 228 -17.91 -5.03 8.57
C GLU A 228 -17.10 -5.59 7.39
N ASP A 229 -16.66 -4.75 6.44
CA ASP A 229 -15.79 -5.19 5.35
C ASP A 229 -14.44 -5.72 5.88
N ALA A 230 -13.95 -5.17 7.00
CA ALA A 230 -12.72 -5.64 7.65
C ALA A 230 -12.89 -7.04 8.28
N LEU A 231 -14.06 -7.35 8.81
CA LEU A 231 -14.40 -8.68 9.34
C LEU A 231 -14.44 -9.74 8.24
N GLU A 232 -14.83 -9.35 7.02
CA GLU A 232 -14.82 -10.28 5.89
C GLU A 232 -13.38 -10.64 5.47
N PHE A 233 -12.44 -9.70 5.48
CA PHE A 233 -11.03 -10.00 5.22
C PHE A 233 -10.49 -11.02 6.23
N ASP A 234 -10.85 -10.90 7.50
CA ASP A 234 -10.41 -11.79 8.58
C ASP A 234 -10.87 -13.25 8.39
N LYS A 235 -12.01 -13.44 7.73
CA LYS A 235 -12.56 -14.77 7.45
C LYS A 235 -11.82 -15.51 6.33
N PHE A 236 -11.31 -14.77 5.34
CA PHE A 236 -10.89 -15.36 4.06
C PHE A 236 -9.40 -15.30 3.75
N ILE A 237 -8.63 -14.45 4.47
CA ILE A 237 -7.19 -14.38 4.28
C ILE A 237 -6.51 -15.35 5.25
N PRO A 238 -5.69 -16.33 4.78
CA PRO A 238 -5.18 -17.41 5.62
C PRO A 238 -4.30 -16.98 6.78
N ASN A 239 -3.39 -16.01 6.57
CA ASN A 239 -2.45 -15.50 7.58
C ASN A 239 -2.74 -14.03 7.86
N HIS A 240 -3.84 -13.80 8.58
CA HIS A 240 -4.42 -12.49 8.77
C HIS A 240 -4.39 -12.02 10.23
N LYS A 241 -4.27 -10.73 10.42
CA LYS A 241 -4.50 -10.05 11.69
C LYS A 241 -5.43 -8.87 11.44
N LEU A 242 -6.49 -8.80 12.23
CA LEU A 242 -7.44 -7.69 12.22
C LEU A 242 -7.17 -6.74 13.39
N HIS A 243 -7.22 -5.44 13.13
CA HIS A 243 -7.21 -4.39 14.15
C HIS A 243 -8.26 -3.33 13.84
N ILE A 244 -9.19 -3.14 14.77
CA ILE A 244 -10.22 -2.11 14.68
C ILE A 244 -9.86 -0.97 15.63
N ILE A 245 -9.77 0.26 15.10
CA ILE A 245 -9.52 1.48 15.89
C ILE A 245 -10.86 2.13 16.22
N GLU A 246 -11.19 2.18 17.50
CA GLU A 246 -12.43 2.78 17.98
C GLU A 246 -12.44 4.29 17.73
N GLY A 247 -13.51 4.81 17.14
CA GLY A 247 -13.68 6.23 16.86
C GLY A 247 -12.95 6.75 15.64
N ALA A 248 -12.12 5.95 14.97
CA ALA A 248 -11.40 6.38 13.77
C ALA A 248 -12.34 6.49 12.56
N ASP A 249 -12.16 7.56 11.79
CA ASP A 249 -12.82 7.78 10.50
C ASP A 249 -12.03 7.12 9.36
N HIS A 250 -12.51 7.28 8.12
CA HIS A 250 -11.89 6.68 6.92
C HIS A 250 -10.43 7.08 6.72
N GLU A 251 -10.08 8.33 7.00
CA GLU A 251 -8.74 8.89 6.84
C GLU A 251 -7.91 8.82 8.13
N PHE A 252 -8.45 8.27 9.21
CA PHE A 252 -7.84 8.23 10.54
C PHE A 252 -7.43 9.62 11.04
N THR A 253 -8.24 10.63 10.77
CA THR A 253 -7.90 12.05 10.97
C THR A 253 -7.33 12.34 12.36
N SER A 254 -7.93 11.79 13.41
CA SER A 254 -7.49 11.95 14.80
C SER A 254 -6.70 10.76 15.36
N HIS A 255 -6.37 9.75 14.52
CA HIS A 255 -5.74 8.49 14.96
C HIS A 255 -4.48 8.17 14.15
N GLN A 256 -3.81 9.20 13.59
CA GLN A 256 -2.63 8.99 12.72
C GLN A 256 -1.46 8.33 13.45
N ASP A 257 -1.20 8.72 14.71
CA ASP A 257 -0.09 8.16 15.50
C ASP A 257 -0.38 6.71 15.92
N GLU A 258 -1.63 6.40 16.27
CA GLU A 258 -2.05 5.04 16.58
C GLU A 258 -1.94 4.14 15.35
N LEU A 259 -2.44 4.60 14.21
CA LEU A 259 -2.31 3.90 12.92
C LEU A 259 -0.85 3.61 12.59
N ALA A 260 0.00 4.63 12.67
CA ALA A 260 1.44 4.50 12.37
C ALA A 260 2.13 3.52 13.32
N SER A 261 1.81 3.57 14.60
CA SER A 261 2.35 2.67 15.62
C SER A 261 2.01 1.20 15.32
N LEU A 262 0.74 0.91 14.99
CA LEU A 262 0.29 -0.44 14.62
C LEU A 262 0.99 -0.97 13.38
N VAL A 263 1.11 -0.14 12.35
CA VAL A 263 1.80 -0.48 11.09
C VAL A 263 3.27 -0.82 11.35
N ILE A 264 3.98 0.04 12.09
CA ILE A 264 5.41 -0.15 12.40
C ILE A 264 5.64 -1.39 13.26
N GLN A 265 4.82 -1.59 14.30
CA GLN A 265 4.90 -2.77 15.17
C GLN A 265 4.69 -4.06 14.35
N PHE A 266 3.70 -4.08 13.45
CA PHE A 266 3.44 -5.23 12.61
C PHE A 266 4.62 -5.54 11.67
N ILE A 267 5.18 -4.52 11.01
CA ILE A 267 6.33 -4.68 10.13
C ILE A 267 7.52 -5.23 10.92
N LYS A 268 7.89 -4.59 12.03
CA LYS A 268 9.05 -5.00 12.85
C LYS A 268 8.91 -6.42 13.39
N ALA A 269 7.74 -6.79 13.88
CA ALA A 269 7.49 -8.12 14.45
C ALA A 269 7.56 -9.25 13.41
N ASN A 270 7.28 -8.95 12.14
CA ASN A 270 7.23 -9.94 11.09
C ASN A 270 8.48 -9.97 10.20
N TYR A 271 9.18 -8.85 10.06
CA TYR A 271 10.44 -8.81 9.31
C TYR A 271 11.56 -9.62 9.99
N GLN A 272 11.64 -9.62 11.33
CA GLN A 272 12.65 -10.38 12.07
C GLN A 272 12.51 -11.91 11.94
N LYS A 273 11.33 -12.40 11.57
CA LYS A 273 11.08 -13.84 11.37
C LYS A 273 11.65 -14.37 10.04
N ASP A 274 11.90 -13.48 9.08
CA ASP A 274 12.40 -13.83 7.74
C ASP A 274 13.91 -13.59 7.59
N GLY A 275 14.66 -13.47 8.71
CA GLY A 275 16.13 -13.37 8.73
C GLY A 275 16.80 -14.56 8.04
N PRO A 276 18.12 -14.47 7.66
CA PRO A 276 18.79 -15.33 6.66
C PRO A 276 18.90 -16.84 6.97
N THR A 277 18.17 -17.37 7.93
CA THR A 277 18.20 -18.76 8.37
C THR A 277 17.15 -19.68 7.72
N SER A 278 16.32 -19.21 6.79
CA SER A 278 15.25 -20.02 6.17
C SER A 278 15.40 -20.22 4.66
N LYS A 279 16.62 -20.39 4.14
CA LYS A 279 16.78 -21.09 2.85
C LYS A 279 16.91 -22.57 3.14
N ARG A 280 15.81 -23.31 3.09
CA ARG A 280 15.85 -24.77 3.00
C ARG A 280 16.58 -25.15 1.72
N ALA A 281 17.80 -25.65 1.88
CA ALA A 281 18.43 -26.53 0.92
C ALA A 281 17.62 -27.82 0.92
N ASP A 282 16.84 -28.04 -0.12
CA ASP A 282 16.40 -29.38 -0.49
C ASP A 282 16.22 -29.44 -2.01
N GLY A 283 17.26 -29.82 -2.66
CA GLY A 283 17.36 -30.14 -4.08
C GLY A 283 18.32 -31.27 -4.27
N THR A 284 18.14 -32.39 -3.54
CA THR A 284 18.79 -33.65 -3.87
C THR A 284 17.94 -34.34 -4.90
N ILE A 285 18.32 -34.18 -6.16
CA ILE A 285 17.89 -35.07 -7.25
C ILE A 285 18.63 -36.38 -7.02
N ASP A 286 17.92 -37.39 -6.55
CA ASP A 286 18.41 -38.76 -6.53
C ASP A 286 18.25 -39.35 -7.93
N SER A 287 19.36 -39.41 -8.64
CA SER A 287 19.48 -40.14 -9.90
C SER A 287 19.88 -41.59 -9.57
N ARG A 288 18.91 -42.47 -9.49
CA ARG A 288 19.15 -43.92 -9.68
C ARG A 288 17.88 -44.63 -10.14
N MET A 289 18.07 -45.24 -11.33
CA MET A 289 17.33 -46.28 -12.02
C MET A 289 16.07 -45.91 -12.77
#